data_3efbefd3e72616021cdcd99d3aba8526
#
_entry.id   3efbefd3e72616021cdcd99d3aba8526
#
_cell.length_a   1.000
_cell.length_b   1.000
_cell.length_c   1.000
_cell.angle_alpha   90.00
_cell.angle_beta   90.00
_cell.angle_gamma   90.00
#
_symmetry.space_group_name_H-M   'P 1'
#
loop_
_entity.id
_entity.type
_entity.pdbx_description
1 polymer ?
#
loop_
_entity_poly.entity_id
_entity_poly.type
_entity_poly.pdbx_seq_one_letter_code
_entity_poly.pdbx_strand_id
1 'polypeptide(L)'
;MLIIGTRAHLEDLDRSYTYARDVSVTAVAVGSFSGGVGSLMPGGPRPTWSLLDKGRIVSLEQFDVTPIVSLPTATGQSMAAAAGGTLVVGLEGAHLLAVSPAGVVKEITSFDAVEGRDAWKNPAGPTPDLCSIAVSDSDAWYANIHVGGLWRSDDQGQSWQNIVAPESDVHEVVTGSGSTLAAAAAIGFGWSTDAGETWTWTTEGLHDSYARAVALDGDTAFVTASTGPTTTDGRLFRCLLGEPLEQCSGGLPDSFPFNLDTGSIAASGGHVALGTHRGSVFRSRDSGTTWELAAQGLRPVNVVRFSS
;
A
#
# COMPACT_ATOMS: atom_id res chain seq x y z
N MET A 1 -0.80 -0.75 -16.78
CA MET A 1 -2.21 -1.08 -16.44
C MET A 1 -2.55 -0.43 -15.09
N LEU A 2 -3.64 0.30 -15.01
CA LEU A 2 -4.09 0.93 -13.75
C LEU A 2 -5.24 0.10 -13.16
N ILE A 3 -5.01 -0.53 -12.03
CA ILE A 3 -5.98 -1.37 -11.32
C ILE A 3 -6.62 -0.58 -10.21
N ILE A 4 -7.93 -0.58 -10.18
CA ILE A 4 -8.76 0.08 -9.19
C ILE A 4 -9.55 -0.98 -8.41
N GLY A 5 -9.32 -1.04 -7.13
CA GLY A 5 -10.10 -1.84 -6.20
C GLY A 5 -11.16 -0.99 -5.50
N THR A 6 -12.42 -1.38 -5.60
CA THR A 6 -13.55 -0.71 -4.95
C THR A 6 -14.25 -1.64 -3.97
N ARG A 7 -15.26 -1.13 -3.25
CA ARG A 7 -16.11 -1.96 -2.37
C ARG A 7 -17.05 -2.91 -3.11
N ALA A 8 -17.10 -2.85 -4.44
CA ALA A 8 -17.97 -3.70 -5.23
C ALA A 8 -17.33 -4.29 -6.48
N HIS A 9 -16.19 -3.76 -6.92
CA HIS A 9 -15.57 -4.16 -8.19
C HIS A 9 -14.05 -4.12 -8.13
N LEU A 10 -13.42 -4.96 -8.95
CA LEU A 10 -12.02 -4.88 -9.31
C LEU A 10 -11.94 -4.53 -10.79
N GLU A 11 -11.32 -3.41 -11.13
CA GLU A 11 -11.35 -2.82 -12.47
C GLU A 11 -9.95 -2.51 -13.00
N ASP A 12 -9.77 -2.65 -14.32
CA ASP A 12 -8.68 -2.08 -15.09
C ASP A 12 -9.18 -0.83 -15.80
N LEU A 13 -8.79 0.33 -15.32
CA LEU A 13 -9.27 1.61 -15.85
C LEU A 13 -8.69 1.90 -17.25
N ASP A 14 -7.46 1.48 -17.53
CA ASP A 14 -6.83 1.71 -18.84
C ASP A 14 -7.50 0.91 -19.96
N ARG A 15 -8.07 -0.25 -19.63
CA ARG A 15 -8.75 -1.13 -20.58
C ARG A 15 -10.28 -1.09 -20.49
N SER A 16 -10.83 -0.29 -19.55
CA SER A 16 -12.26 -0.25 -19.25
C SER A 16 -12.85 -1.64 -18.98
N TYR A 17 -12.10 -2.48 -18.25
CA TYR A 17 -12.45 -3.86 -17.98
C TYR A 17 -12.72 -4.09 -16.49
N THR A 18 -13.78 -4.81 -16.17
CA THR A 18 -14.11 -5.22 -14.81
C THR A 18 -13.74 -6.68 -14.61
N TYR A 19 -12.74 -6.97 -13.78
CA TYR A 19 -12.31 -8.34 -13.45
C TYR A 19 -13.32 -9.09 -12.58
N ALA A 20 -13.92 -8.41 -11.62
CA ALA A 20 -14.85 -9.02 -10.68
C ALA A 20 -15.94 -8.02 -10.26
N ARG A 21 -17.17 -8.50 -10.14
CA ARG A 21 -18.33 -7.73 -9.67
C ARG A 21 -18.84 -8.29 -8.35
N ASP A 22 -19.53 -7.44 -7.59
CA ASP A 22 -20.14 -7.80 -6.30
C ASP A 22 -19.15 -8.38 -5.28
N VAL A 23 -17.90 -7.88 -5.32
CA VAL A 23 -16.82 -8.25 -4.40
C VAL A 23 -16.19 -6.99 -3.81
N SER A 24 -15.84 -7.04 -2.53
CA SER A 24 -15.05 -5.97 -1.90
C SER A 24 -13.56 -6.25 -2.09
N VAL A 25 -12.85 -5.33 -2.71
CA VAL A 25 -11.39 -5.42 -2.86
C VAL A 25 -10.74 -4.84 -1.61
N THR A 26 -9.96 -5.66 -0.91
CA THR A 26 -9.26 -5.27 0.31
C THR A 26 -7.82 -4.83 0.03
N ALA A 27 -7.11 -5.57 -0.83
CA ALA A 27 -5.72 -5.27 -1.18
C ALA A 27 -5.39 -5.78 -2.59
N VAL A 28 -4.41 -5.13 -3.23
CA VAL A 28 -3.81 -5.56 -4.49
C VAL A 28 -2.29 -5.60 -4.31
N ALA A 29 -1.66 -6.71 -4.66
CA ALA A 29 -0.22 -6.87 -4.67
C ALA A 29 0.28 -7.03 -6.10
N VAL A 30 1.40 -6.41 -6.41
CA VAL A 30 2.09 -6.49 -7.71
C VAL A 30 3.49 -7.04 -7.47
N GLY A 31 3.83 -8.15 -8.15
CA GLY A 31 5.12 -8.79 -8.00
C GLY A 31 6.26 -7.94 -8.59
N SER A 32 7.41 -8.00 -7.94
CA SER A 32 8.67 -7.49 -8.50
C SER A 32 9.36 -8.56 -9.36
N PHE A 33 10.09 -8.15 -10.39
CA PHE A 33 11.00 -9.03 -11.12
C PHE A 33 12.35 -9.09 -10.39
N SER A 34 12.51 -9.98 -9.41
CA SER A 34 13.83 -10.42 -9.00
C SER A 34 14.18 -11.69 -9.80
N GLY A 35 15.24 -11.61 -10.62
CA GLY A 35 15.64 -12.68 -11.55
C GLY A 35 15.88 -14.03 -10.87
N GLY A 36 15.01 -14.99 -11.19
CA GLY A 36 15.11 -16.40 -10.82
C GLY A 36 14.27 -17.26 -11.74
N VAL A 37 14.92 -17.93 -12.68
CA VAL A 37 14.53 -19.11 -13.48
C VAL A 37 13.05 -19.21 -13.90
N GLY A 38 12.75 -18.54 -14.98
CA GLY A 38 11.51 -18.64 -15.73
C GLY A 38 11.40 -17.40 -16.60
N SER A 39 12.06 -17.43 -17.76
CA SER A 39 12.20 -16.31 -18.70
C SER A 39 10.83 -15.71 -19.06
N LEU A 40 10.36 -14.74 -18.31
CA LEU A 40 9.45 -13.72 -18.84
C LEU A 40 10.33 -12.64 -19.48
N MET A 41 10.03 -12.28 -20.71
CA MET A 41 10.73 -11.23 -21.46
C MET A 41 10.82 -9.95 -20.62
N PRO A 42 11.94 -9.22 -20.62
CA PRO A 42 11.99 -7.88 -20.05
C PRO A 42 10.86 -7.03 -20.65
N GLY A 43 9.95 -6.52 -19.79
CA GLY A 43 8.78 -5.72 -20.21
C GLY A 43 7.47 -6.49 -20.32
N GLY A 44 7.39 -7.76 -19.89
CA GLY A 44 6.12 -8.48 -19.74
C GLY A 44 5.28 -7.97 -18.54
N PRO A 45 3.96 -8.26 -18.55
CA PRO A 45 3.09 -7.85 -17.43
C PRO A 45 3.56 -8.50 -16.13
N ARG A 46 3.63 -7.71 -15.06
CA ARG A 46 3.95 -8.23 -13.73
C ARG A 46 2.80 -9.06 -13.20
N PRO A 47 3.07 -10.20 -12.54
CA PRO A 47 2.02 -10.93 -11.87
C PRO A 47 1.34 -10.04 -10.83
N THR A 48 0.03 -10.08 -10.81
CA THR A 48 -0.79 -9.24 -9.95
C THR A 48 -1.81 -10.10 -9.22
N TRP A 49 -2.02 -9.83 -7.95
CA TRP A 49 -2.97 -10.55 -7.11
C TRP A 49 -3.91 -9.58 -6.42
N SER A 50 -5.11 -10.05 -6.11
CA SER A 50 -6.08 -9.29 -5.33
C SER A 50 -6.61 -10.10 -4.17
N LEU A 51 -6.77 -9.45 -3.03
CA LEU A 51 -7.48 -9.96 -1.86
C LEU A 51 -8.92 -9.45 -1.91
N LEU A 52 -9.85 -10.38 -2.12
CA LEU A 52 -11.28 -10.11 -2.23
C LEU A 52 -12.02 -10.53 -0.97
N ASP A 53 -12.99 -9.71 -0.54
CA ASP A 53 -13.87 -9.98 0.60
C ASP A 53 -13.11 -10.37 1.88
N LYS A 54 -11.91 -9.83 2.04
CA LYS A 54 -10.98 -10.13 3.14
C LYS A 54 -10.56 -11.61 3.28
N GLY A 55 -10.93 -12.48 2.34
CA GLY A 55 -10.70 -13.91 2.51
C GLY A 55 -10.33 -14.68 1.26
N ARG A 56 -10.50 -14.14 0.06
CA ARG A 56 -10.18 -14.84 -1.20
C ARG A 56 -9.02 -14.19 -1.91
N ILE A 57 -7.97 -14.93 -2.20
CA ILE A 57 -6.85 -14.47 -3.02
C ILE A 57 -7.03 -15.03 -4.43
N VAL A 58 -6.89 -14.12 -5.40
CA VAL A 58 -6.97 -14.40 -6.83
C VAL A 58 -5.75 -13.84 -7.54
N SER A 59 -5.30 -14.47 -8.61
CA SER A 59 -4.37 -13.86 -9.57
C SER A 59 -5.14 -13.17 -10.69
N LEU A 60 -4.54 -12.12 -11.22
CA LEU A 60 -5.07 -11.32 -12.33
C LEU A 60 -4.13 -11.45 -13.52
N GLU A 61 -4.58 -12.10 -14.59
CA GLU A 61 -3.82 -12.28 -15.82
C GLU A 61 -4.63 -11.78 -17.00
N GLN A 62 -4.14 -10.73 -17.67
CA GLN A 62 -4.79 -10.10 -18.81
C GLN A 62 -6.29 -9.79 -18.58
N PHE A 63 -7.17 -10.76 -18.81
CA PHE A 63 -8.62 -10.66 -18.66
C PHE A 63 -9.21 -11.73 -17.73
N ASP A 64 -8.35 -12.57 -17.13
CA ASP A 64 -8.78 -13.68 -16.30
C ASP A 64 -8.53 -13.41 -14.81
N VAL A 65 -9.44 -13.91 -13.98
CA VAL A 65 -9.33 -13.94 -12.52
C VAL A 65 -9.26 -15.39 -12.10
N THR A 66 -8.08 -15.81 -11.68
CA THR A 66 -7.85 -17.19 -11.26
C THR A 66 -7.79 -17.29 -9.74
N PRO A 67 -8.68 -18.06 -9.10
CA PRO A 67 -8.62 -18.31 -7.65
C PRO A 67 -7.31 -19.01 -7.27
N ILE A 68 -6.63 -18.49 -6.25
CA ILE A 68 -5.43 -19.09 -5.65
C ILE A 68 -5.82 -19.85 -4.39
N VAL A 69 -6.44 -19.18 -3.43
CA VAL A 69 -6.81 -19.76 -2.14
C VAL A 69 -7.91 -18.94 -1.46
N SER A 70 -8.68 -19.63 -0.60
CA SER A 70 -9.48 -18.97 0.44
C SER A 70 -8.72 -19.03 1.76
N LEU A 71 -8.58 -17.89 2.42
CA LEU A 71 -7.93 -17.82 3.73
C LEU A 71 -8.77 -18.54 4.79
N PRO A 72 -8.15 -19.08 5.84
CA PRO A 72 -8.88 -19.76 6.92
C PRO A 72 -9.93 -18.88 7.59
N THR A 73 -9.69 -17.57 7.64
CA THR A 73 -10.61 -16.54 8.16
C THR A 73 -10.73 -15.41 7.16
N ALA A 74 -11.91 -14.78 7.08
CA ALA A 74 -12.13 -13.63 6.21
C ALA A 74 -11.75 -12.31 6.93
N THR A 75 -10.50 -12.22 7.39
CA THR A 75 -9.97 -11.10 8.19
C THR A 75 -8.75 -10.42 7.56
N GLY A 76 -8.45 -10.70 6.29
CA GLY A 76 -7.35 -10.09 5.55
C GLY A 76 -7.51 -8.57 5.43
N GLN A 77 -6.44 -7.82 5.63
CA GLN A 77 -6.42 -6.35 5.63
C GLN A 77 -5.44 -5.78 4.62
N SER A 78 -4.25 -6.35 4.52
CA SER A 78 -3.18 -5.88 3.64
C SER A 78 -2.47 -7.07 2.99
N MET A 79 -1.78 -6.83 1.87
CA MET A 79 -1.06 -7.87 1.14
C MET A 79 0.08 -7.28 0.33
N ALA A 80 1.22 -7.96 0.33
CA ALA A 80 2.34 -7.67 -0.56
C ALA A 80 2.89 -8.94 -1.19
N ALA A 81 3.53 -8.80 -2.35
CA ALA A 81 4.18 -9.90 -3.05
C ALA A 81 5.67 -9.94 -2.69
N ALA A 82 6.13 -11.08 -2.22
CA ALA A 82 7.52 -11.41 -1.93
C ALA A 82 8.17 -12.20 -3.09
N ALA A 83 9.46 -12.43 -2.97
CA ALA A 83 10.20 -13.18 -3.97
C ALA A 83 9.57 -14.56 -4.26
N GLY A 84 9.71 -15.01 -5.50
CA GLY A 84 9.15 -16.30 -5.95
C GLY A 84 7.62 -16.36 -6.00
N GLY A 85 6.91 -15.20 -5.87
CA GLY A 85 5.46 -15.12 -5.92
C GLY A 85 4.76 -15.54 -4.62
N THR A 86 5.48 -15.62 -3.52
CA THR A 86 4.89 -15.75 -2.18
C THR A 86 4.14 -14.46 -1.85
N LEU A 87 2.94 -14.57 -1.29
CA LEU A 87 2.17 -13.43 -0.81
C LEU A 87 2.24 -13.36 0.71
N VAL A 88 2.60 -12.20 1.23
CA VAL A 88 2.55 -11.88 2.67
C VAL A 88 1.23 -11.18 2.91
N VAL A 89 0.41 -11.73 3.81
CA VAL A 89 -0.96 -11.27 4.06
C VAL A 89 -1.10 -10.89 5.53
N GLY A 90 -1.50 -9.66 5.76
CA GLY A 90 -1.85 -9.14 7.09
C GLY A 90 -3.31 -9.37 7.41
N LEU A 91 -3.56 -9.80 8.63
CA LEU A 91 -4.89 -10.08 9.14
C LEU A 91 -5.28 -9.11 10.27
N GLU A 92 -6.57 -9.05 10.55
CA GLU A 92 -7.11 -8.49 11.79
C GLU A 92 -6.50 -9.20 13.00
N GLY A 93 -6.26 -8.47 14.10
CA GLY A 93 -5.49 -8.95 15.23
C GLY A 93 -3.97 -8.86 15.00
N ALA A 94 -3.52 -8.22 13.92
CA ALA A 94 -2.12 -8.08 13.54
C ALA A 94 -1.39 -9.44 13.39
N HIS A 95 -2.05 -10.43 12.80
CA HIS A 95 -1.46 -11.70 12.43
C HIS A 95 -0.93 -11.69 11.01
N LEU A 96 0.03 -12.55 10.70
CA LEU A 96 0.62 -12.68 9.37
C LEU A 96 0.49 -14.09 8.81
N LEU A 97 0.19 -14.16 7.52
CA LEU A 97 0.25 -15.39 6.73
C LEU A 97 1.24 -15.22 5.57
N ALA A 98 1.88 -16.31 5.18
CA ALA A 98 2.53 -16.45 3.89
C ALA A 98 1.73 -17.44 3.03
N VAL A 99 1.43 -17.03 1.79
CA VAL A 99 0.71 -17.86 0.82
C VAL A 99 1.63 -18.15 -0.36
N SER A 100 1.96 -19.42 -0.58
CA SER A 100 2.81 -19.80 -1.69
C SER A 100 2.07 -19.68 -3.04
N PRO A 101 2.77 -19.67 -4.19
CA PRO A 101 2.13 -19.69 -5.51
C PRO A 101 1.21 -20.90 -5.74
N ALA A 102 1.44 -21.99 -5.01
CA ALA A 102 0.58 -23.19 -5.05
C ALA A 102 -0.65 -23.08 -4.14
N GLY A 103 -0.87 -21.91 -3.48
CA GLY A 103 -2.00 -21.70 -2.56
C GLY A 103 -1.82 -22.33 -1.17
N VAL A 104 -0.60 -22.77 -0.82
CA VAL A 104 -0.34 -23.27 0.53
C VAL A 104 -0.22 -22.09 1.49
N VAL A 105 -1.04 -22.11 2.54
CA VAL A 105 -1.07 -21.07 3.59
C VAL A 105 -0.22 -21.51 4.76
N LYS A 106 0.66 -20.63 5.23
CA LYS A 106 1.52 -20.82 6.42
C LYS A 106 1.33 -19.62 7.36
N GLU A 107 1.06 -19.89 8.63
CA GLU A 107 1.06 -18.86 9.67
C GLU A 107 2.50 -18.44 10.03
N ILE A 108 2.70 -17.14 10.23
CA ILE A 108 3.98 -16.55 10.65
C ILE A 108 3.92 -16.26 12.16
N THR A 109 3.97 -17.33 12.93
CA THR A 109 3.80 -17.28 14.40
C THR A 109 4.94 -16.55 15.13
N SER A 110 6.10 -16.39 14.51
CA SER A 110 7.21 -15.55 15.03
C SER A 110 6.76 -14.09 15.24
N PHE A 111 5.87 -13.58 14.37
CA PHE A 111 5.32 -12.23 14.51
C PHE A 111 4.35 -12.14 15.70
N ASP A 112 3.69 -13.22 16.04
CA ASP A 112 2.82 -13.27 17.22
C ASP A 112 3.58 -13.29 18.53
N ALA A 113 4.89 -13.61 18.49
CA ALA A 113 5.76 -13.73 19.64
C ALA A 113 6.68 -12.53 19.86
N VAL A 114 6.54 -11.44 19.07
CA VAL A 114 7.39 -10.24 19.25
C VAL A 114 7.11 -9.54 20.57
N GLU A 115 8.16 -9.01 21.17
CA GLU A 115 8.06 -8.28 22.43
C GLU A 115 7.23 -6.99 22.26
N GLY A 116 6.40 -6.68 23.24
CA GLY A 116 5.58 -5.47 23.25
C GLY A 116 4.25 -5.58 22.48
N ARG A 117 3.95 -6.73 21.85
CA ARG A 117 2.73 -6.96 21.09
C ARG A 117 1.45 -6.66 21.89
N ASP A 118 1.43 -6.98 23.18
CA ASP A 118 0.26 -6.76 24.06
C ASP A 118 -0.12 -5.28 24.22
N ALA A 119 0.81 -4.36 23.90
CA ALA A 119 0.57 -2.93 23.92
C ALA A 119 0.00 -2.36 22.61
N TRP A 120 -0.06 -3.15 21.53
CA TRP A 120 -0.56 -2.70 20.24
C TRP A 120 -2.05 -2.37 20.28
N LYS A 121 -2.43 -1.35 19.54
CA LYS A 121 -3.79 -0.82 19.53
C LYS A 121 -4.25 -0.49 18.11
N ASN A 122 -5.56 -0.49 17.93
CA ASN A 122 -6.22 0.14 16.80
C ASN A 122 -7.18 1.20 17.36
N PRO A 123 -6.94 2.50 17.12
CA PRO A 123 -7.83 3.57 17.61
C PRO A 123 -9.25 3.49 17.03
N ALA A 124 -9.42 2.83 15.89
CA ALA A 124 -10.69 2.69 15.18
C ALA A 124 -11.39 1.34 15.41
N GLY A 125 -10.77 0.42 16.16
CA GLY A 125 -11.28 -0.95 16.32
C GLY A 125 -10.87 -1.61 17.63
N PRO A 126 -11.46 -2.77 17.94
CA PRO A 126 -11.20 -3.47 19.19
C PRO A 126 -9.88 -4.26 19.21
N THR A 127 -9.32 -4.56 18.03
CA THR A 127 -8.12 -5.38 17.86
C THR A 127 -7.08 -4.63 17.02
N PRO A 128 -5.77 -4.84 17.26
CA PRO A 128 -4.72 -4.34 16.39
C PRO A 128 -4.96 -4.77 14.95
N ASP A 129 -4.51 -3.97 14.00
CA ASP A 129 -4.61 -4.25 12.57
C ASP A 129 -3.27 -4.08 11.86
N LEU A 130 -3.07 -4.85 10.80
CA LEU A 130 -1.98 -4.71 9.86
C LEU A 130 -2.41 -3.77 8.72
N CYS A 131 -2.15 -2.47 8.92
CA CYS A 131 -2.58 -1.40 8.01
C CYS A 131 -1.94 -1.52 6.64
N SER A 132 -0.64 -1.85 6.59
CA SER A 132 0.09 -2.01 5.35
C SER A 132 1.22 -3.02 5.49
N ILE A 133 1.55 -3.66 4.37
CA ILE A 133 2.71 -4.54 4.22
C ILE A 133 3.47 -4.08 2.99
N ALA A 134 4.79 -4.03 3.09
CA ALA A 134 5.68 -3.80 1.96
C ALA A 134 6.77 -4.88 1.92
N VAL A 135 7.27 -5.16 0.73
CA VAL A 135 8.39 -6.08 0.51
C VAL A 135 9.40 -5.39 -0.40
N SER A 136 10.66 -5.35 0.00
CA SER A 136 11.72 -4.73 -0.78
C SER A 136 12.27 -5.64 -1.88
N ASP A 137 13.08 -5.06 -2.77
CA ASP A 137 13.79 -5.82 -3.81
C ASP A 137 14.75 -6.89 -3.25
N SER A 138 15.23 -6.70 -2.01
CA SER A 138 16.06 -7.68 -1.29
C SER A 138 15.24 -8.75 -0.55
N ASP A 139 13.91 -8.76 -0.73
CA ASP A 139 12.98 -9.65 -0.05
C ASP A 139 12.87 -9.43 1.47
N ALA A 140 13.25 -8.25 1.97
CA ALA A 140 12.93 -7.86 3.34
C ALA A 140 11.43 -7.49 3.44
N TRP A 141 10.76 -8.00 4.49
CA TRP A 141 9.35 -7.78 4.75
C TRP A 141 9.15 -6.69 5.79
N TYR A 142 8.20 -5.81 5.54
CA TYR A 142 7.84 -4.71 6.43
C TYR A 142 6.37 -4.83 6.79
N ALA A 143 6.09 -4.97 8.08
CA ALA A 143 4.74 -5.10 8.63
C ALA A 143 4.42 -3.87 9.50
N ASN A 144 3.40 -3.12 9.12
CA ASN A 144 2.98 -1.90 9.80
C ASN A 144 1.69 -2.13 10.59
N ILE A 145 1.75 -1.90 11.89
CA ILE A 145 0.62 -1.98 12.81
C ILE A 145 0.20 -0.56 13.21
N HIS A 146 -1.08 -0.24 13.17
CA HIS A 146 -1.64 1.11 13.35
C HIS A 146 -1.00 1.85 14.54
N VAL A 147 -1.16 1.37 15.75
CA VAL A 147 -0.42 1.84 16.93
C VAL A 147 0.35 0.65 17.50
N GLY A 148 1.33 0.18 16.76
CA GLY A 148 2.15 -0.98 17.09
C GLY A 148 3.55 -0.88 16.48
N GLY A 149 3.80 0.18 15.71
CA GLY A 149 5.08 0.45 15.07
C GLY A 149 5.26 -0.27 13.74
N LEU A 150 6.42 -0.04 13.13
CA LEU A 150 6.83 -0.68 11.89
C LEU A 150 7.89 -1.74 12.21
N TRP A 151 7.66 -2.94 11.71
CA TRP A 151 8.50 -4.11 11.96
C TRP A 151 9.12 -4.62 10.66
N ARG A 152 10.39 -5.00 10.70
CA ARG A 152 11.16 -5.54 9.58
C ARG A 152 11.58 -6.97 9.87
N SER A 153 11.53 -7.81 8.83
CA SER A 153 12.10 -9.16 8.79
C SER A 153 12.99 -9.30 7.56
N ASP A 154 14.22 -9.75 7.74
CA ASP A 154 15.18 -10.04 6.65
C ASP A 154 15.27 -11.54 6.32
N ASP A 155 14.49 -12.37 6.99
CA ASP A 155 14.55 -13.83 6.94
C ASP A 155 13.19 -14.48 6.66
N GLN A 156 12.35 -13.78 5.87
CA GLN A 156 11.01 -14.23 5.45
C GLN A 156 10.09 -14.55 6.64
N GLY A 157 10.12 -13.68 7.65
CA GLY A 157 9.25 -13.76 8.80
C GLY A 157 9.70 -14.71 9.90
N GLN A 158 10.95 -15.16 9.92
CA GLN A 158 11.46 -16.00 11.02
C GLN A 158 11.82 -15.17 12.26
N SER A 159 12.33 -13.96 12.06
CA SER A 159 12.59 -12.99 13.12
C SER A 159 12.17 -11.59 12.72
N TRP A 160 11.92 -10.70 13.70
CA TRP A 160 11.40 -9.37 13.51
C TRP A 160 12.12 -8.34 14.38
N GLN A 161 12.38 -7.18 13.80
CA GLN A 161 12.94 -6.02 14.48
C GLN A 161 11.98 -4.84 14.36
N ASN A 162 11.72 -4.13 15.47
CA ASN A 162 11.00 -2.86 15.41
C ASN A 162 11.95 -1.77 14.88
N ILE A 163 11.53 -1.10 13.79
CA ILE A 163 12.34 -0.05 13.13
C ILE A 163 11.69 1.33 13.18
N VAL A 164 10.42 1.43 13.61
CA VAL A 164 9.73 2.69 13.93
C VAL A 164 8.83 2.46 15.13
N ALA A 165 8.98 3.31 16.14
CA ALA A 165 8.26 3.19 17.40
C ALA A 165 6.73 3.38 17.21
N PRO A 166 5.90 2.72 18.05
CA PRO A 166 4.42 2.79 17.98
C PRO A 166 3.85 4.20 18.04
N GLU A 167 4.50 5.11 18.76
CA GLU A 167 4.05 6.49 18.96
C GLU A 167 4.06 7.32 17.67
N SER A 168 4.76 6.87 16.64
CA SER A 168 4.77 7.52 15.33
C SER A 168 3.45 7.35 14.58
N ASP A 169 2.65 6.35 14.95
CA ASP A 169 1.34 6.04 14.36
C ASP A 169 1.40 6.00 12.82
N VAL A 170 2.18 5.02 12.32
CA VAL A 170 2.39 4.85 10.88
C VAL A 170 1.13 4.29 10.24
N HIS A 171 0.62 4.96 9.20
CA HIS A 171 -0.56 4.56 8.46
C HIS A 171 -0.24 3.73 7.22
N GLU A 172 0.83 4.08 6.50
CA GLU A 172 1.27 3.33 5.32
C GLU A 172 2.80 3.33 5.20
N VAL A 173 3.35 2.19 4.79
CA VAL A 173 4.75 2.04 4.39
C VAL A 173 4.82 1.50 2.97
N VAL A 174 5.75 2.02 2.17
CA VAL A 174 6.08 1.54 0.83
C VAL A 174 7.58 1.39 0.66
N THR A 175 7.98 0.51 -0.24
CA THR A 175 9.37 0.34 -0.65
C THR A 175 9.61 1.05 -1.97
N GLY A 176 10.77 1.69 -2.09
CA GLY A 176 11.34 2.20 -3.33
C GLY A 176 12.38 1.24 -3.89
N SER A 177 13.25 1.75 -4.77
CA SER A 177 14.38 0.99 -5.30
C SER A 177 15.48 0.79 -4.23
N GLY A 178 16.15 -0.36 -4.27
CA GLY A 178 17.25 -0.69 -3.36
C GLY A 178 16.78 -0.75 -1.90
N SER A 179 17.37 0.08 -1.05
CA SER A 179 17.07 0.14 0.40
C SER A 179 16.14 1.29 0.80
N THR A 180 15.49 1.93 -0.18
CA THR A 180 14.63 3.08 0.10
C THR A 180 13.26 2.65 0.62
N LEU A 181 12.81 3.32 1.67
CA LEU A 181 11.46 3.21 2.23
C LEU A 181 10.84 4.60 2.36
N ALA A 182 9.53 4.65 2.29
CA ALA A 182 8.76 5.83 2.67
C ALA A 182 7.57 5.45 3.54
N ALA A 183 7.21 6.33 4.46
CA ALA A 183 6.10 6.12 5.39
C ALA A 183 5.27 7.40 5.57
N ALA A 184 3.95 7.21 5.60
CA ALA A 184 2.99 8.22 6.03
C ALA A 184 2.56 7.91 7.48
N ALA A 185 2.64 8.89 8.37
CA ALA A 185 2.36 8.73 9.78
C ALA A 185 1.61 9.95 10.36
N ALA A 186 1.04 9.82 11.55
CA ALA A 186 0.41 10.93 12.23
C ALA A 186 1.40 12.08 12.56
N ILE A 187 2.69 11.75 12.64
CA ILE A 187 3.77 12.71 12.88
C ILE A 187 4.33 13.37 11.60
N GLY A 188 3.87 12.97 10.42
CA GLY A 188 4.33 13.51 9.14
C GLY A 188 4.74 12.46 8.12
N PHE A 189 5.57 12.88 7.18
CA PHE A 189 6.19 12.06 6.16
C PHE A 189 7.59 11.63 6.61
N GLY A 190 7.88 10.33 6.48
CA GLY A 190 9.18 9.76 6.80
C GLY A 190 9.78 9.00 5.62
N TRP A 191 11.11 9.00 5.52
CA TRP A 191 11.83 8.14 4.59
C TRP A 191 13.12 7.60 5.21
N SER A 192 13.57 6.48 4.66
CA SER A 192 14.83 5.83 4.96
C SER A 192 15.51 5.45 3.64
N THR A 193 16.84 5.49 3.60
CA THR A 193 17.65 5.02 2.46
C THR A 193 18.54 3.82 2.83
N ASP A 194 18.38 3.29 4.02
CA ASP A 194 19.16 2.20 4.61
C ASP A 194 18.29 1.06 5.13
N ALA A 195 17.19 0.77 4.42
CA ALA A 195 16.24 -0.30 4.74
C ALA A 195 15.56 -0.14 6.12
N GLY A 196 15.46 1.08 6.63
CA GLY A 196 14.79 1.39 7.89
C GLY A 196 15.69 1.42 9.12
N GLU A 197 17.02 1.32 8.94
CA GLU A 197 17.96 1.47 10.07
C GLU A 197 17.90 2.89 10.64
N THR A 198 17.81 3.90 9.75
CA THR A 198 17.59 5.28 10.14
C THR A 198 16.42 5.89 9.37
N TRP A 199 15.71 6.81 10.01
CA TRP A 199 14.57 7.51 9.45
C TRP A 199 14.73 9.01 9.55
N THR A 200 14.42 9.73 8.48
CA THR A 200 14.23 11.18 8.47
C THR A 200 12.73 11.47 8.43
N TRP A 201 12.23 12.26 9.37
CA TRP A 201 10.82 12.67 9.45
C TRP A 201 10.70 14.16 9.19
N THR A 202 9.68 14.58 8.44
CA THR A 202 9.40 15.98 8.14
C THR A 202 7.91 16.29 8.05
N THR A 203 7.57 17.53 8.36
CA THR A 203 6.27 18.15 8.05
C THR A 203 6.47 19.40 7.18
N GLU A 204 7.70 19.66 6.74
CA GLU A 204 8.01 20.83 5.96
C GLU A 204 7.28 20.84 4.61
N GLY A 205 6.49 21.91 4.38
CA GLY A 205 5.63 22.05 3.21
C GLY A 205 4.25 21.39 3.33
N LEU A 206 4.01 20.51 4.31
CA LEU A 206 2.66 20.01 4.62
C LEU A 206 1.84 21.13 5.30
N HIS A 207 0.52 21.10 5.08
CA HIS A 207 -0.41 22.00 5.78
C HIS A 207 -0.70 21.54 7.21
N ASP A 208 -0.51 20.24 7.50
CA ASP A 208 -0.60 19.64 8.83
C ASP A 208 0.14 18.29 8.83
N SER A 209 0.41 17.72 10.01
CA SER A 209 1.26 16.53 10.15
C SER A 209 0.60 15.19 9.83
N TYR A 210 -0.73 15.10 9.82
CA TYR A 210 -1.45 13.83 9.77
C TYR A 210 -1.41 13.22 8.35
N ALA A 211 -0.32 12.53 8.02
CA ALA A 211 -0.15 11.85 6.73
C ALA A 211 -0.79 10.45 6.75
N ARG A 212 -1.48 10.06 5.65
CA ARG A 212 -2.29 8.84 5.57
C ARG A 212 -1.83 7.84 4.52
N ALA A 213 -1.47 8.32 3.33
CA ALA A 213 -1.04 7.47 2.23
C ALA A 213 0.25 7.98 1.62
N VAL A 214 1.06 7.08 1.08
CA VAL A 214 2.32 7.39 0.44
C VAL A 214 2.57 6.50 -0.78
N ALA A 215 3.16 7.07 -1.83
CA ALA A 215 3.69 6.34 -2.97
C ALA A 215 5.06 6.87 -3.37
N LEU A 216 5.89 6.01 -3.93
CA LEU A 216 7.21 6.36 -4.49
C LEU A 216 7.27 6.05 -5.98
N ASP A 217 7.92 6.94 -6.74
CA ASP A 217 8.35 6.73 -8.11
C ASP A 217 9.79 7.23 -8.26
N GLY A 218 10.75 6.31 -8.21
CA GLY A 218 12.17 6.66 -8.00
C GLY A 218 12.35 7.41 -6.69
N ASP A 219 12.95 8.61 -6.78
CA ASP A 219 13.18 9.49 -5.63
C ASP A 219 12.02 10.49 -5.40
N THR A 220 10.94 10.42 -6.17
CA THR A 220 9.77 11.26 -5.97
C THR A 220 8.77 10.59 -5.05
N ALA A 221 8.44 11.23 -3.94
CA ALA A 221 7.39 10.81 -3.02
C ALA A 221 6.10 11.59 -3.28
N PHE A 222 4.97 10.90 -3.15
CA PHE A 222 3.61 11.46 -3.14
C PHE A 222 2.98 11.12 -1.80
N VAL A 223 2.50 12.13 -1.08
CA VAL A 223 2.04 11.98 0.30
C VAL A 223 0.68 12.65 0.46
N THR A 224 -0.28 11.95 1.01
CA THR A 224 -1.54 12.57 1.42
C THR A 224 -1.46 13.00 2.87
N ALA A 225 -1.90 14.22 3.17
CA ALA A 225 -1.92 14.74 4.52
C ALA A 225 -3.24 15.45 4.82
N SER A 226 -3.57 15.57 6.10
CA SER A 226 -4.80 16.17 6.59
C SER A 226 -4.64 16.68 8.01
N THR A 227 -5.70 17.33 8.53
CA THR A 227 -5.72 17.90 9.88
C THR A 227 -6.06 16.87 10.98
N GLY A 228 -6.17 15.59 10.65
CA GLY A 228 -6.45 14.53 11.63
C GLY A 228 -7.39 13.44 11.12
N PRO A 229 -7.79 12.49 11.99
CA PRO A 229 -8.54 11.30 11.57
C PRO A 229 -9.96 11.60 11.04
N THR A 230 -10.55 12.71 11.42
CA THR A 230 -11.92 13.14 11.02
C THR A 230 -11.88 14.44 10.22
N THR A 231 -10.90 14.60 9.36
CA THR A 231 -10.67 15.82 8.59
C THR A 231 -11.76 16.15 7.58
N THR A 232 -11.88 17.43 7.26
CA THR A 232 -12.56 17.93 6.06
C THR A 232 -11.58 18.61 5.11
N ASP A 233 -10.27 18.42 5.29
CA ASP A 233 -9.19 19.08 4.53
C ASP A 233 -8.05 18.09 4.24
N GLY A 234 -8.34 17.09 3.41
CA GLY A 234 -7.33 16.16 2.88
C GLY A 234 -6.68 16.76 1.64
N ARG A 235 -5.34 16.66 1.52
CA ARG A 235 -4.57 17.18 0.39
C ARG A 235 -3.51 16.20 -0.06
N LEU A 236 -3.08 16.33 -1.32
CA LEU A 236 -1.97 15.59 -1.88
C LEU A 236 -0.76 16.49 -2.06
N PHE A 237 0.40 15.97 -1.67
CA PHE A 237 1.70 16.62 -1.77
C PHE A 237 2.68 15.75 -2.54
N ARG A 238 3.76 16.36 -3.06
CA ARG A 238 4.89 15.66 -3.64
C ARG A 238 6.20 16.33 -3.24
N CYS A 239 7.29 15.55 -3.22
CA CYS A 239 8.65 16.09 -3.12
C CYS A 239 9.65 15.12 -3.77
N LEU A 240 10.86 15.59 -4.05
CA LEU A 240 12.03 14.72 -4.10
C LEU A 240 12.43 14.39 -2.66
N LEU A 241 12.90 13.18 -2.40
CA LEU A 241 13.35 12.78 -1.05
C LEU A 241 14.45 13.73 -0.57
N GLY A 242 14.23 14.34 0.58
CA GLY A 242 15.11 15.35 1.16
C GLY A 242 14.74 16.80 0.87
N GLU A 243 13.79 17.06 -0.02
CA GLU A 243 13.28 18.39 -0.32
C GLU A 243 11.93 18.64 0.39
N PRO A 244 11.54 19.93 0.61
CA PRO A 244 10.23 20.26 1.15
C PRO A 244 9.08 19.73 0.29
N LEU A 245 7.97 19.35 0.92
CA LEU A 245 6.77 18.91 0.22
C LEU A 245 6.04 20.10 -0.41
N GLU A 246 5.60 19.94 -1.65
CA GLU A 246 4.78 20.89 -2.39
C GLU A 246 3.39 20.31 -2.64
N GLN A 247 2.34 21.11 -2.43
CA GLN A 247 0.98 20.67 -2.71
C GLN A 247 0.78 20.43 -4.21
N CYS A 248 0.28 19.25 -4.58
CA CYS A 248 -0.14 18.97 -5.95
C CYS A 248 -1.38 19.80 -6.31
N SER A 249 -1.35 20.37 -7.52
CA SER A 249 -2.42 21.19 -8.09
C SER A 249 -2.66 20.79 -9.55
N GLY A 250 -2.95 21.74 -10.45
CA GLY A 250 -2.97 21.46 -11.88
C GLY A 250 -4.08 20.52 -12.34
N GLY A 251 -5.27 20.64 -11.75
CA GLY A 251 -6.46 19.81 -12.08
C GLY A 251 -7.02 19.01 -10.90
N LEU A 252 -6.32 18.99 -9.75
CA LEU A 252 -6.88 18.54 -8.49
C LEU A 252 -7.69 19.65 -7.81
N PRO A 253 -8.69 19.30 -6.98
CA PRO A 253 -9.27 20.22 -5.99
C PRO A 253 -8.18 20.76 -5.05
N ASP A 254 -8.34 21.97 -4.55
CA ASP A 254 -7.42 22.55 -3.54
C ASP A 254 -7.39 21.71 -2.26
N SER A 255 -8.50 21.09 -1.91
CA SER A 255 -8.59 20.08 -0.85
C SER A 255 -9.77 19.13 -1.09
N PHE A 256 -9.73 17.99 -0.38
CA PHE A 256 -10.81 17.02 -0.33
C PHE A 256 -11.47 17.09 1.05
N PRO A 257 -12.83 17.11 1.14
CA PRO A 257 -13.53 17.22 2.42
C PRO A 257 -13.54 15.88 3.18
N PHE A 258 -12.42 15.16 3.16
CA PHE A 258 -12.20 13.84 3.77
C PHE A 258 -10.72 13.44 3.67
N ASN A 259 -10.34 12.40 4.41
CA ASN A 259 -9.03 11.76 4.28
C ASN A 259 -8.86 11.06 2.92
N LEU A 260 -7.65 11.15 2.38
CA LEU A 260 -7.16 10.32 1.30
C LEU A 260 -6.37 9.18 1.96
N ASP A 261 -7.02 8.02 2.10
CA ASP A 261 -6.59 6.96 3.00
C ASP A 261 -5.50 6.04 2.42
N THR A 262 -4.89 5.22 3.26
CA THR A 262 -3.96 4.14 2.91
C THR A 262 -4.41 3.38 1.67
N GLY A 263 -3.50 3.14 0.74
CA GLY A 263 -3.77 2.46 -0.54
C GLY A 263 -4.41 3.34 -1.61
N SER A 264 -4.79 4.59 -1.30
CA SER A 264 -5.49 5.48 -2.23
C SER A 264 -4.61 6.07 -3.33
N ILE A 265 -3.28 5.99 -3.19
CA ILE A 265 -2.33 6.54 -4.16
C ILE A 265 -1.36 5.48 -4.67
N ALA A 266 -1.00 5.58 -5.94
CA ALA A 266 0.07 4.80 -6.56
C ALA A 266 0.84 5.66 -7.55
N ALA A 267 2.14 5.37 -7.72
CA ALA A 267 3.02 6.04 -8.66
C ALA A 267 3.94 5.02 -9.35
N SER A 268 4.21 5.19 -10.64
CA SER A 268 5.11 4.35 -11.43
C SER A 268 5.44 4.99 -12.77
N GLY A 269 6.72 5.20 -13.07
CA GLY A 269 7.22 5.63 -14.38
C GLY A 269 6.63 6.97 -14.85
N GLY A 270 6.52 7.95 -13.97
CA GLY A 270 5.94 9.26 -14.22
C GLY A 270 4.40 9.31 -14.18
N HIS A 271 3.75 8.16 -14.04
CA HIS A 271 2.29 8.08 -13.86
C HIS A 271 1.95 8.07 -12.37
N VAL A 272 0.93 8.83 -11.98
CA VAL A 272 0.40 8.82 -10.62
C VAL A 272 -1.11 8.70 -10.69
N ALA A 273 -1.70 7.92 -9.79
CA ALA A 273 -3.15 7.79 -9.67
C ALA A 273 -3.58 7.95 -8.22
N LEU A 274 -4.66 8.70 -8.01
CA LEU A 274 -5.28 8.96 -6.72
C LEU A 274 -6.75 8.53 -6.78
N GLY A 275 -7.12 7.56 -5.95
CA GLY A 275 -8.49 7.13 -5.75
C GLY A 275 -9.13 7.78 -4.54
N THR A 276 -10.43 7.96 -4.53
CA THR A 276 -11.17 8.52 -3.40
C THR A 276 -12.26 7.59 -2.92
N HIS A 277 -12.57 7.62 -1.64
CA HIS A 277 -13.70 6.86 -1.10
C HIS A 277 -15.08 7.37 -1.59
N ARG A 278 -15.11 8.48 -2.34
CA ARG A 278 -16.31 8.97 -3.04
C ARG A 278 -16.40 8.50 -4.50
N GLY A 279 -15.49 7.60 -4.92
CA GLY A 279 -15.58 6.96 -6.23
C GLY A 279 -15.05 7.81 -7.37
N SER A 280 -14.14 8.75 -7.10
CA SER A 280 -13.40 9.46 -8.13
C SER A 280 -11.97 8.93 -8.22
N VAL A 281 -11.43 8.91 -9.43
CA VAL A 281 -10.01 8.60 -9.70
C VAL A 281 -9.42 9.75 -10.50
N PHE A 282 -8.36 10.32 -9.97
CA PHE A 282 -7.53 11.32 -10.66
C PHE A 282 -6.25 10.66 -11.14
N ARG A 283 -5.74 11.10 -12.28
CA ARG A 283 -4.50 10.59 -12.86
C ARG A 283 -3.62 11.73 -13.35
N SER A 284 -2.33 11.58 -13.10
CA SER A 284 -1.25 12.36 -13.69
C SER A 284 -0.39 11.48 -14.60
N ARG A 285 0.20 12.05 -15.65
CA ARG A 285 1.14 11.38 -16.57
C ARG A 285 2.50 12.09 -16.62
N ASP A 286 2.70 13.08 -15.77
CA ASP A 286 3.84 13.98 -15.73
C ASP A 286 4.35 14.19 -14.29
N SER A 287 4.45 13.08 -13.56
CA SER A 287 4.94 13.05 -12.17
C SER A 287 4.20 14.02 -11.25
N GLY A 288 2.87 14.06 -11.37
CA GLY A 288 2.01 14.85 -10.49
C GLY A 288 1.99 16.36 -10.78
N THR A 289 2.46 16.81 -11.96
CA THR A 289 2.43 18.22 -12.34
C THR A 289 1.04 18.65 -12.79
N THR A 290 0.40 17.83 -13.67
CA THR A 290 -0.98 18.06 -14.10
C THR A 290 -1.83 16.82 -13.84
N TRP A 291 -3.13 17.03 -13.63
CA TRP A 291 -4.07 15.97 -13.26
C TRP A 291 -5.33 16.04 -14.09
N GLU A 292 -5.86 14.87 -14.46
CA GLU A 292 -7.15 14.69 -15.08
C GLU A 292 -8.08 13.85 -14.21
N LEU A 293 -9.37 14.13 -14.22
CA LEU A 293 -10.37 13.25 -13.64
C LEU A 293 -10.57 12.06 -14.59
N ALA A 294 -9.92 10.93 -14.27
CA ALA A 294 -9.93 9.74 -15.11
C ALA A 294 -11.22 8.91 -14.99
N ALA A 295 -11.84 8.91 -13.80
CA ALA A 295 -13.14 8.27 -13.56
C ALA A 295 -13.88 8.92 -12.40
N GLN A 296 -15.22 8.84 -12.43
CA GLN A 296 -16.09 9.27 -11.33
C GLN A 296 -17.35 8.41 -11.26
N GLY A 297 -18.04 8.47 -10.12
CA GLY A 297 -19.26 7.70 -9.89
C GLY A 297 -19.02 6.21 -9.62
N LEU A 298 -17.77 5.82 -9.38
CA LEU A 298 -17.43 4.48 -8.93
C LEU A 298 -17.95 4.24 -7.50
N ARG A 299 -17.95 2.99 -7.05
CA ARG A 299 -18.04 2.69 -5.62
C ARG A 299 -16.79 3.24 -4.92
N PRO A 300 -16.82 3.43 -3.58
CA PRO A 300 -15.63 3.88 -2.85
C PRO A 300 -14.38 3.13 -3.26
N VAL A 301 -13.35 3.87 -3.71
CA VAL A 301 -12.06 3.31 -4.10
C VAL A 301 -11.27 3.00 -2.84
N ASN A 302 -10.89 1.74 -2.64
CA ASN A 302 -10.11 1.29 -1.49
C ASN A 302 -8.62 1.19 -1.81
N VAL A 303 -8.30 0.84 -3.06
CA VAL A 303 -6.90 0.63 -3.47
C VAL A 303 -6.69 0.98 -4.93
N VAL A 304 -5.54 1.57 -5.19
CA VAL A 304 -5.04 1.91 -6.52
C VAL A 304 -3.64 1.31 -6.69
N ARG A 305 -3.38 0.63 -7.82
CA ARG A 305 -2.04 0.08 -8.13
C ARG A 305 -1.78 0.14 -9.63
N PHE A 306 -0.52 0.35 -9.98
CA PHE A 306 -0.03 0.15 -11.33
C PHE A 306 0.55 -1.27 -11.46
N SER A 307 0.06 -2.01 -12.45
CA SER A 307 0.65 -3.24 -12.93
C SER A 307 1.29 -2.93 -14.29
N SER A 308 2.57 -3.03 -14.39
CA SER A 308 3.35 -2.76 -15.61
C SER A 308 3.32 -3.94 -16.57
#